data_26e5480b91b138b3c99f890c76a35239
#
_entry.id   26e5480b91b138b3c99f890c76a35239
#
_cell.length_a   1.000
_cell.length_b   1.000
_cell.length_c   1.000
_cell.angle_alpha   90.00
_cell.angle_beta   90.00
_cell.angle_gamma   90.00
#
_symmetry.space_group_name_H-M   'P 1'
#
loop_
_entity.id
_entity.type
_entity.pdbx_description
1 polymer ?
#
loop_
_entity_poly.entity_id
_entity_poly.type
_entity_poly.pdbx_seq_one_letter_code
_entity_poly.pdbx_strand_id
1 'polypeptide(L)'
;MIIYQIFINNFKWMKKYMFILSIIILASCGEKNNPILIALESKNTKIKKIINNVDEHELQIIVSLINKNKKVVDYKFNLNADNYYYPASTVKLPISVFALEKINEYPLINIDTPYKIENDTAFYTIRKDINEIMVMSNNEPYNRLFEFLGQNYINYKLKEKGMAKSKIYHRLETKNAKNLETKELTFFINDSVIKFNKSYNKKTEPLKLNLLKKGVGYINEKGDLVRESMDFSEKNYIPLEELHNLSKLLFFREQERKKNNLMLSENQISFLMKSMNLSPNEIGYNSEEYPDTFSNLLVYGDIQKPINGIKIYNKIGFAYGYVSETAFIETTKSSITISIALKVNNNQIFNDNEYEYEEIAFPFLAEFGREIIKIVESN
;
A
#
# COMPACT_ATOMS: atom_id res chain seq x y z
N MET A 1 -24.80 29.82 28.62
CA MET A 1 -23.98 29.66 27.42
C MET A 1 -22.47 29.69 27.72
N ILE A 2 -21.95 30.63 28.52
CA ILE A 2 -20.53 30.75 28.86
C ILE A 2 -19.98 29.57 29.69
N ILE A 3 -20.74 29.00 30.62
CA ILE A 3 -20.35 27.88 31.49
C ILE A 3 -20.19 26.58 30.66
N TYR A 4 -21.03 26.37 29.63
CA TYR A 4 -20.94 25.21 28.75
C TYR A 4 -19.71 25.21 27.87
N GLN A 5 -19.23 26.40 27.44
CA GLN A 5 -18.03 26.58 26.63
C GLN A 5 -16.74 26.35 27.43
N ILE A 6 -16.75 26.73 28.72
CA ILE A 6 -15.62 26.46 29.64
C ILE A 6 -15.48 24.96 29.93
N PHE A 7 -16.61 24.24 30.05
CA PHE A 7 -16.59 22.78 30.29
C PHE A 7 -16.04 22.00 29.07
N ILE A 8 -16.41 22.40 27.84
CA ILE A 8 -15.94 21.76 26.60
C ILE A 8 -14.44 22.03 26.39
N ASN A 9 -13.96 23.23 26.67
CA ASN A 9 -12.55 23.57 26.54
C ASN A 9 -11.68 22.85 27.58
N ASN A 10 -12.16 22.71 28.82
CA ASN A 10 -11.45 21.93 29.85
C ASN A 10 -11.42 20.43 29.53
N PHE A 11 -12.47 19.88 28.90
CA PHE A 11 -12.51 18.48 28.50
C PHE A 11 -11.58 18.18 27.32
N LYS A 12 -11.47 19.12 26.37
CA LYS A 12 -10.46 19.04 25.28
C LYS A 12 -9.03 19.16 25.81
N TRP A 13 -8.82 20.04 26.77
CA TRP A 13 -7.51 20.22 27.42
C TRP A 13 -7.11 18.98 28.23
N MET A 14 -8.01 18.42 29.00
CA MET A 14 -7.80 17.19 29.78
C MET A 14 -7.52 15.96 28.87
N LYS A 15 -8.22 15.81 27.73
CA LYS A 15 -7.91 14.77 26.73
C LYS A 15 -6.51 14.95 26.13
N LYS A 16 -6.09 16.18 25.84
CA LYS A 16 -4.76 16.49 25.30
C LYS A 16 -3.64 16.13 26.29
N TYR A 17 -3.80 16.39 27.57
CA TYR A 17 -2.82 16.03 28.60
C TYR A 17 -2.88 14.56 29.02
N MET A 18 -4.06 13.91 29.00
CA MET A 18 -4.16 12.47 29.17
C MET A 18 -3.48 11.70 28.05
N PHE A 19 -3.53 12.21 26.80
CA PHE A 19 -2.85 11.58 25.66
C PHE A 19 -1.33 11.77 25.74
N ILE A 20 -0.84 12.95 26.14
CA ILE A 20 0.58 13.18 26.42
C ILE A 20 1.05 12.32 27.60
N LEU A 21 0.22 12.14 28.63
CA LEU A 21 0.53 11.29 29.80
C LEU A 21 0.48 9.80 29.48
N SER A 22 -0.42 9.36 28.54
CA SER A 22 -0.49 7.96 28.09
C SER A 22 0.70 7.57 27.21
N ILE A 23 1.29 8.51 26.46
CA ILE A 23 2.58 8.29 25.76
C ILE A 23 3.72 8.12 26.76
N ILE A 24 3.67 8.79 27.93
CA ILE A 24 4.70 8.69 28.97
C ILE A 24 4.56 7.42 29.84
N ILE A 25 3.37 6.84 30.00
CA ILE A 25 3.12 5.67 30.89
C ILE A 25 3.34 4.32 30.17
N LEU A 26 3.40 4.29 28.84
CA LEU A 26 3.76 3.06 28.08
C LEU A 26 5.28 2.85 27.94
N ALA A 27 6.12 3.71 28.55
CA ALA A 27 7.57 3.55 28.62
C ALA A 27 7.99 2.46 29.62
N SER A 28 7.60 1.22 29.38
CA SER A 28 8.19 0.02 29.96
C SER A 28 9.52 -0.31 29.28
N CYS A 29 10.49 -0.81 29.99
CA CYS A 29 11.93 -0.96 29.71
C CYS A 29 12.41 -1.50 28.34
N GLY A 30 11.54 -1.66 27.31
CA GLY A 30 11.88 -2.05 25.95
C GLY A 30 11.83 -0.93 24.90
N GLU A 31 11.29 0.24 25.21
CA GLU A 31 10.93 1.28 24.23
C GLU A 31 12.00 2.36 23.98
N LYS A 32 13.07 2.43 24.75
CA LYS A 32 14.11 3.47 24.59
C LYS A 32 14.78 3.49 23.20
N ASN A 33 14.63 2.42 22.40
CA ASN A 33 15.25 2.27 21.09
C ASN A 33 14.22 2.04 19.97
N ASN A 34 12.94 2.40 20.16
CA ASN A 34 11.93 2.29 19.12
C ASN A 34 12.16 3.38 18.05
N PRO A 35 12.62 3.03 16.83
CA PRO A 35 12.95 3.99 15.79
C PRO A 35 11.75 4.82 15.34
N ILE A 36 10.53 4.24 15.39
CA ILE A 36 9.31 4.98 15.04
C ILE A 36 9.09 6.13 16.04
N LEU A 37 9.10 5.84 17.34
CA LEU A 37 8.86 6.86 18.37
C LEU A 37 9.90 7.96 18.31
N ILE A 38 11.19 7.61 18.15
CA ILE A 38 12.28 8.58 18.03
C ILE A 38 12.08 9.48 16.79
N ALA A 39 11.68 8.90 15.63
CA ALA A 39 11.41 9.66 14.42
C ALA A 39 10.20 10.60 14.59
N LEU A 40 9.13 10.14 15.24
CA LEU A 40 7.93 10.95 15.49
C LEU A 40 8.14 12.07 16.52
N GLU A 41 9.13 11.94 17.41
CA GLU A 41 9.55 13.01 18.34
C GLU A 41 10.46 14.07 17.68
N SER A 42 10.86 13.87 16.42
CA SER A 42 11.68 14.83 15.68
C SER A 42 11.12 16.25 15.73
N LYS A 43 12.01 17.24 15.76
CA LYS A 43 11.63 18.66 15.69
C LYS A 43 11.21 19.11 14.30
N ASN A 44 11.27 18.21 13.31
CA ASN A 44 10.87 18.49 11.93
C ASN A 44 9.40 18.92 11.87
N THR A 45 9.14 20.05 11.22
CA THR A 45 7.79 20.67 11.18
C THR A 45 6.79 19.83 10.39
N LYS A 46 7.25 19.09 9.36
CA LYS A 46 6.40 18.21 8.54
C LYS A 46 5.92 17.02 9.36
N ILE A 47 6.80 16.42 10.19
CA ILE A 47 6.43 15.33 11.11
C ILE A 47 5.46 15.85 12.17
N LYS A 48 5.76 17.00 12.79
CA LYS A 48 4.89 17.59 13.82
C LYS A 48 3.50 17.92 13.31
N LYS A 49 3.36 18.34 12.05
CA LYS A 49 2.07 18.67 11.45
C LYS A 49 1.10 17.46 11.52
N ILE A 50 1.59 16.26 11.27
CA ILE A 50 0.81 15.02 11.37
C ILE A 50 0.60 14.58 12.83
N ILE A 51 1.68 14.61 13.65
CA ILE A 51 1.61 14.07 15.02
C ILE A 51 0.73 14.91 15.94
N ASN A 52 0.64 16.21 15.70
CA ASN A 52 -0.25 17.08 16.49
C ASN A 52 -1.75 16.73 16.31
N ASN A 53 -2.12 16.05 15.22
CA ASN A 53 -3.48 15.64 14.89
C ASN A 53 -3.51 14.16 14.42
N VAL A 54 -2.75 13.31 15.08
CA VAL A 54 -2.51 11.92 14.67
C VAL A 54 -3.79 11.11 14.46
N ASP A 55 -4.81 11.33 15.28
CA ASP A 55 -6.10 10.64 15.19
C ASP A 55 -6.90 11.07 13.94
N GLU A 56 -6.84 12.35 13.56
CA GLU A 56 -7.48 12.88 12.35
C GLU A 56 -6.82 12.32 11.08
N HIS A 57 -5.51 12.10 11.16
CA HIS A 57 -4.72 11.51 10.08
C HIS A 57 -4.77 9.98 10.04
N GLU A 58 -5.42 9.32 10.99
CA GLU A 58 -5.53 7.85 11.05
C GLU A 58 -4.16 7.15 10.80
N LEU A 59 -3.06 7.76 11.31
CA LEU A 59 -1.69 7.31 11.04
C LEU A 59 -1.41 5.93 11.62
N GLN A 60 -0.94 5.03 10.78
CA GLN A 60 -0.46 3.68 11.13
C GLN A 60 0.94 3.47 10.56
N ILE A 61 1.85 2.88 11.34
CA ILE A 61 3.23 2.62 10.91
C ILE A 61 3.70 1.27 11.45
N ILE A 62 4.45 0.54 10.61
CA ILE A 62 5.23 -0.62 11.04
C ILE A 62 6.61 -0.57 10.37
N VAL A 63 7.65 -0.79 11.17
CA VAL A 63 9.05 -0.84 10.73
C VAL A 63 9.65 -2.16 11.18
N SER A 64 10.28 -2.89 10.27
CA SER A 64 11.04 -4.11 10.57
C SER A 64 12.50 -3.95 10.25
N LEU A 65 13.33 -4.38 11.19
CA LEU A 65 14.79 -4.35 11.11
C LEU A 65 15.38 -5.73 11.43
N ILE A 66 16.54 -6.04 10.87
CA ILE A 66 17.33 -7.19 11.28
C ILE A 66 18.26 -6.77 12.42
N ASN A 67 18.08 -7.37 13.60
CA ASN A 67 18.93 -7.09 14.74
C ASN A 67 20.29 -7.82 14.68
N LYS A 68 21.18 -7.54 15.64
CA LYS A 68 22.52 -8.15 15.75
C LYS A 68 22.50 -9.69 15.83
N ASN A 69 21.36 -10.28 16.24
CA ASN A 69 21.17 -11.74 16.30
C ASN A 69 20.56 -12.29 14.99
N LYS A 70 20.56 -11.53 13.90
CA LYS A 70 19.96 -11.87 12.59
C LYS A 70 18.48 -12.22 12.64
N LYS A 71 17.75 -11.68 13.62
CA LYS A 71 16.29 -11.82 13.75
C LYS A 71 15.59 -10.54 13.29
N VAL A 72 14.44 -10.70 12.64
CA VAL A 72 13.57 -9.58 12.32
C VAL A 72 12.87 -9.13 13.60
N VAL A 73 12.92 -7.82 13.86
CA VAL A 73 12.22 -7.14 14.96
C VAL A 73 11.26 -6.14 14.35
N ASP A 74 9.99 -6.24 14.74
CA ASP A 74 8.91 -5.35 14.29
C ASP A 74 8.64 -4.27 15.33
N TYR A 75 8.63 -3.02 14.92
CA TYR A 75 8.19 -1.85 15.67
C TYR A 75 6.86 -1.38 15.07
N LYS A 76 5.89 -1.07 15.92
CA LYS A 76 4.52 -0.77 15.50
C LYS A 76 4.02 0.52 16.14
N PHE A 77 3.23 1.29 15.38
CA PHE A 77 2.56 2.49 15.87
C PHE A 77 1.12 2.53 15.35
N ASN A 78 0.15 2.62 16.26
CA ASN A 78 -1.29 2.72 16.00
C ASN A 78 -1.87 1.69 15.03
N LEU A 79 -1.27 0.51 14.89
CA LEU A 79 -1.84 -0.54 14.02
C LEU A 79 -3.20 -0.99 14.55
N ASN A 80 -4.21 -0.94 13.68
CA ASN A 80 -5.54 -1.44 14.00
C ASN A 80 -6.20 -2.06 12.76
N ALA A 81 -6.15 -3.38 12.67
CA ALA A 81 -6.74 -4.14 11.57
C ALA A 81 -8.28 -4.23 11.61
N ASP A 82 -8.92 -3.69 12.65
CA ASP A 82 -10.38 -3.62 12.77
C ASP A 82 -10.94 -2.24 12.41
N ASN A 83 -10.06 -1.25 12.19
CA ASN A 83 -10.41 0.06 11.67
C ASN A 83 -10.10 0.11 10.17
N TYR A 84 -11.11 0.46 9.38
CA TYR A 84 -10.94 0.59 7.94
C TYR A 84 -10.09 1.80 7.58
N TYR A 85 -9.13 1.60 6.69
CA TYR A 85 -8.49 2.62 5.84
C TYR A 85 -8.50 2.14 4.39
N TYR A 86 -8.44 3.04 3.43
CA TYR A 86 -8.38 2.66 2.02
C TYR A 86 -6.94 2.40 1.59
N PRO A 87 -6.59 1.16 1.19
CA PRO A 87 -5.21 0.80 0.84
C PRO A 87 -4.75 1.33 -0.53
N ALA A 88 -5.67 1.90 -1.31
CA ALA A 88 -5.43 2.40 -2.65
C ALA A 88 -4.64 1.40 -3.52
N SER A 89 -3.62 1.86 -4.25
CA SER A 89 -2.85 1.00 -5.18
C SER A 89 -1.88 0.03 -4.52
N THR A 90 -1.76 0.00 -3.19
CA THR A 90 -0.94 -1.05 -2.54
C THR A 90 -1.55 -2.44 -2.68
N VAL A 91 -2.86 -2.55 -2.98
CA VAL A 91 -3.53 -3.81 -3.35
C VAL A 91 -2.90 -4.49 -4.58
N LYS A 92 -2.17 -3.75 -5.40
CA LYS A 92 -1.54 -4.24 -6.62
C LYS A 92 -0.36 -5.17 -6.36
N LEU A 93 0.30 -5.04 -5.20
CA LEU A 93 1.42 -5.92 -4.83
C LEU A 93 0.99 -7.38 -4.68
N PRO A 94 0.01 -7.75 -3.84
CA PRO A 94 -0.44 -9.15 -3.78
C PRO A 94 -1.01 -9.66 -5.11
N ILE A 95 -1.67 -8.83 -5.91
CA ILE A 95 -2.18 -9.24 -7.23
C ILE A 95 -1.02 -9.63 -8.17
N SER A 96 0.08 -8.89 -8.16
CA SER A 96 1.28 -9.21 -8.93
C SER A 96 1.91 -10.53 -8.48
N VAL A 97 2.00 -10.76 -7.17
CA VAL A 97 2.46 -12.04 -6.59
C VAL A 97 1.57 -13.19 -7.06
N PHE A 98 0.25 -13.04 -6.97
CA PHE A 98 -0.69 -14.11 -7.33
C PHE A 98 -0.72 -14.39 -8.84
N ALA A 99 -0.51 -13.38 -9.68
CA ALA A 99 -0.36 -13.58 -11.12
C ALA A 99 0.88 -14.43 -11.45
N LEU A 100 2.00 -14.16 -10.77
CA LEU A 100 3.22 -14.97 -10.89
C LEU A 100 3.03 -16.40 -10.38
N GLU A 101 2.32 -16.59 -9.26
CA GLU A 101 1.99 -17.94 -8.77
C GLU A 101 1.07 -18.68 -9.74
N LYS A 102 0.06 -18.00 -10.30
CA LYS A 102 -0.91 -18.63 -11.19
C LYS A 102 -0.28 -19.13 -12.49
N ILE A 103 0.65 -18.39 -13.10
CA ILE A 103 1.33 -18.87 -14.31
C ILE A 103 2.14 -20.15 -14.06
N ASN A 104 2.59 -20.41 -12.83
CA ASN A 104 3.31 -21.65 -12.49
C ASN A 104 2.41 -22.90 -12.56
N GLU A 105 1.08 -22.73 -12.54
CA GLU A 105 0.11 -23.80 -12.75
C GLU A 105 0.05 -24.25 -14.24
N TYR A 106 0.67 -23.47 -15.16
CA TYR A 106 0.64 -23.68 -16.60
C TYR A 106 2.07 -23.71 -17.16
N PRO A 107 2.71 -24.90 -17.28
CA PRO A 107 4.14 -25.03 -17.62
C PRO A 107 4.56 -24.38 -18.95
N LEU A 108 3.61 -24.17 -19.88
CA LEU A 108 3.87 -23.55 -21.18
C LEU A 108 3.78 -22.00 -21.14
N ILE A 109 3.28 -21.42 -20.05
CA ILE A 109 3.17 -19.96 -19.88
C ILE A 109 4.31 -19.47 -19.00
N ASN A 110 4.97 -18.42 -19.44
CA ASN A 110 5.95 -17.68 -18.62
C ASN A 110 5.60 -16.19 -18.59
N ILE A 111 6.36 -15.40 -17.87
CA ILE A 111 6.08 -13.95 -17.68
C ILE A 111 6.17 -13.15 -18.99
N ASP A 112 6.81 -13.66 -20.03
CA ASP A 112 6.97 -13.04 -21.34
C ASP A 112 6.03 -13.57 -22.39
N THR A 113 5.22 -14.59 -22.08
CA THR A 113 4.23 -15.15 -23.00
C THR A 113 3.20 -14.08 -23.38
N PRO A 114 3.07 -13.73 -24.67
CA PRO A 114 2.08 -12.72 -25.10
C PRO A 114 0.65 -13.20 -24.84
N TYR A 115 -0.20 -12.28 -24.42
CA TYR A 115 -1.63 -12.54 -24.30
C TYR A 115 -2.49 -11.39 -24.82
N LYS A 116 -3.73 -11.69 -25.15
CA LYS A 116 -4.80 -10.72 -25.43
C LYS A 116 -5.91 -10.89 -24.43
N ILE A 117 -6.65 -9.81 -24.21
CA ILE A 117 -7.88 -9.80 -23.44
C ILE A 117 -9.07 -9.53 -24.37
N GLU A 118 -10.20 -10.10 -24.05
CA GLU A 118 -11.46 -9.93 -24.80
C GLU A 118 -11.76 -8.44 -25.11
N ASN A 119 -12.16 -8.18 -26.35
CA ASN A 119 -12.45 -6.86 -26.91
C ASN A 119 -11.24 -5.91 -26.96
N ASP A 120 -10.01 -6.44 -26.93
CA ASP A 120 -8.78 -5.68 -27.10
C ASP A 120 -7.92 -6.31 -28.21
N THR A 121 -7.29 -5.48 -29.02
CA THR A 121 -6.42 -5.91 -30.13
C THR A 121 -4.95 -5.94 -29.74
N ALA A 122 -4.55 -5.28 -28.65
CA ALA A 122 -3.17 -5.20 -28.19
C ALA A 122 -2.68 -6.51 -27.59
N PHE A 123 -1.36 -6.72 -27.67
CA PHE A 123 -0.67 -7.81 -26.98
C PHE A 123 -0.03 -7.27 -25.69
N TYR A 124 -0.19 -8.04 -24.64
CA TYR A 124 0.36 -7.77 -23.29
C TYR A 124 1.23 -8.92 -22.84
N THR A 125 2.02 -8.71 -21.80
CA THR A 125 2.74 -9.75 -21.07
C THR A 125 2.63 -9.51 -19.57
N ILE A 126 2.70 -10.56 -18.76
CA ILE A 126 2.69 -10.43 -17.30
C ILE A 126 3.86 -9.57 -16.82
N ARG A 127 5.04 -9.68 -17.47
CA ARG A 127 6.19 -8.82 -17.20
C ARG A 127 5.87 -7.35 -17.36
N LYS A 128 5.30 -6.96 -18.50
CA LYS A 128 4.98 -5.56 -18.80
C LYS A 128 3.94 -5.03 -17.81
N ASP A 129 2.91 -5.82 -17.53
CA ASP A 129 1.87 -5.42 -16.59
C ASP A 129 2.42 -5.20 -15.17
N ILE A 130 3.29 -6.09 -14.67
CA ILE A 130 3.88 -5.94 -13.34
C ILE A 130 4.81 -4.72 -13.29
N ASN A 131 5.63 -4.48 -14.32
CA ASN A 131 6.48 -3.29 -14.38
C ASN A 131 5.65 -2.00 -14.33
N GLU A 132 4.60 -1.89 -15.15
CA GLU A 132 3.69 -0.74 -15.16
C GLU A 132 2.97 -0.55 -13.82
N ILE A 133 2.59 -1.65 -13.16
CA ILE A 133 1.98 -1.63 -11.83
C ILE A 133 2.96 -1.10 -10.78
N MET A 134 4.18 -1.58 -10.77
CA MET A 134 5.15 -1.23 -9.72
C MET A 134 5.67 0.19 -9.90
N VAL A 135 6.02 0.56 -11.12
CA VAL A 135 6.67 1.83 -11.43
C VAL A 135 5.67 2.99 -11.51
N MET A 136 4.63 2.84 -12.35
CA MET A 136 3.67 3.93 -12.63
C MET A 136 2.39 3.81 -11.81
N SER A 137 2.22 2.70 -11.11
CA SER A 137 0.96 2.41 -10.40
C SER A 137 -0.28 2.38 -11.33
N ASN A 138 -0.12 2.07 -12.63
CA ASN A 138 -1.20 2.06 -13.61
C ASN A 138 -2.33 1.09 -13.25
N ASN A 139 -3.57 1.51 -13.47
CA ASN A 139 -4.77 0.74 -13.13
C ASN A 139 -5.15 -0.30 -14.19
N GLU A 140 -4.93 -0.01 -15.47
CA GLU A 140 -5.26 -0.95 -16.54
C GLU A 140 -4.49 -2.27 -16.46
N PRO A 141 -3.15 -2.29 -16.25
CA PRO A 141 -2.42 -3.54 -16.02
C PRO A 141 -2.95 -4.33 -14.80
N TYR A 142 -3.25 -3.64 -13.70
CA TYR A 142 -3.89 -4.28 -12.54
C TYR A 142 -5.24 -4.91 -12.92
N ASN A 143 -6.07 -4.21 -13.69
CA ASN A 143 -7.36 -4.71 -14.12
C ASN A 143 -7.19 -5.95 -15.04
N ARG A 144 -6.19 -5.98 -15.93
CA ARG A 144 -5.87 -7.17 -16.74
C ARG A 144 -5.45 -8.36 -15.88
N LEU A 145 -4.60 -8.14 -14.86
CA LEU A 145 -4.24 -9.21 -13.92
C LEU A 145 -5.44 -9.64 -13.06
N PHE A 146 -6.33 -8.73 -12.71
CA PHE A 146 -7.59 -9.06 -12.03
C PHE A 146 -8.48 -9.97 -12.90
N GLU A 147 -8.61 -9.68 -14.21
CA GLU A 147 -9.33 -10.55 -15.15
C GLU A 147 -8.70 -11.94 -15.25
N PHE A 148 -7.36 -12.01 -15.32
CA PHE A 148 -6.63 -13.28 -15.35
C PHE A 148 -6.85 -14.12 -14.10
N LEU A 149 -6.86 -13.49 -12.92
CA LEU A 149 -7.01 -14.17 -11.63
C LEU A 149 -8.46 -14.50 -11.29
N GLY A 150 -9.34 -13.52 -11.42
CA GLY A 150 -10.71 -13.55 -10.90
C GLY A 150 -10.78 -13.27 -9.40
N GLN A 151 -11.83 -12.59 -8.96
CA GLN A 151 -12.02 -12.14 -7.57
C GLN A 151 -12.01 -13.31 -6.57
N ASN A 152 -12.63 -14.44 -6.90
CA ASN A 152 -12.66 -15.60 -6.02
C ASN A 152 -11.25 -16.15 -5.75
N TYR A 153 -10.45 -16.32 -6.82
CA TYR A 153 -9.07 -16.78 -6.71
C TYR A 153 -8.22 -15.80 -5.89
N ILE A 154 -8.34 -14.49 -6.15
CA ILE A 154 -7.63 -13.48 -5.40
C ILE A 154 -7.93 -13.60 -3.90
N ASN A 155 -9.21 -13.62 -3.50
CA ASN A 155 -9.60 -13.68 -2.10
C ASN A 155 -9.24 -15.04 -1.44
N TYR A 156 -9.24 -16.13 -2.21
CA TYR A 156 -8.74 -17.42 -1.76
C TYR A 156 -7.22 -17.35 -1.48
N LYS A 157 -6.44 -16.79 -2.41
CA LYS A 157 -4.98 -16.64 -2.26
C LYS A 157 -4.59 -15.71 -1.12
N LEU A 158 -5.31 -14.62 -0.90
CA LEU A 158 -5.12 -13.76 0.27
C LEU A 158 -5.22 -14.58 1.56
N LYS A 159 -6.28 -15.37 1.71
CA LYS A 159 -6.47 -16.21 2.90
C LYS A 159 -5.37 -17.27 3.02
N GLU A 160 -4.97 -17.93 1.92
CA GLU A 160 -3.90 -18.94 1.87
C GLU A 160 -2.56 -18.35 2.36
N LYS A 161 -2.27 -17.09 2.00
CA LYS A 161 -1.04 -16.39 2.39
C LYS A 161 -1.08 -15.79 3.80
N GLY A 162 -2.13 -16.07 4.59
CA GLY A 162 -2.28 -15.54 5.95
C GLY A 162 -2.84 -14.12 5.99
N MET A 163 -3.29 -13.57 4.86
CA MET A 163 -3.93 -12.25 4.74
C MET A 163 -5.46 -12.39 4.90
N ALA A 164 -5.90 -12.96 6.03
CA ALA A 164 -7.29 -13.41 6.20
C ALA A 164 -8.30 -12.26 6.35
N LYS A 165 -7.87 -11.09 6.83
CA LYS A 165 -8.69 -9.87 6.95
C LYS A 165 -8.74 -9.07 5.64
N SER A 166 -7.80 -9.31 4.71
CA SER A 166 -7.77 -8.66 3.40
C SER A 166 -8.93 -9.10 2.52
N LYS A 167 -9.47 -8.16 1.76
CA LYS A 167 -10.55 -8.38 0.79
C LYS A 167 -10.37 -7.51 -0.44
N ILE A 168 -10.46 -8.12 -1.62
CA ILE A 168 -10.49 -7.42 -2.90
C ILE A 168 -11.88 -7.55 -3.50
N TYR A 169 -12.52 -6.42 -3.76
CA TYR A 169 -13.90 -6.32 -4.23
C TYR A 169 -14.01 -5.96 -5.70
N HIS A 170 -13.07 -5.19 -6.21
CA HIS A 170 -13.27 -4.53 -7.50
C HIS A 170 -11.96 -4.21 -8.22
N ARG A 171 -12.10 -4.02 -9.53
CA ARG A 171 -11.14 -3.38 -10.41
C ARG A 171 -10.95 -1.91 -10.02
N LEU A 172 -9.96 -1.25 -10.58
CA LEU A 172 -9.65 0.15 -10.27
C LEU A 172 -9.98 1.05 -11.47
N GLU A 173 -10.59 2.22 -11.20
CA GLU A 173 -10.88 3.29 -12.16
C GLU A 173 -11.44 2.82 -13.51
N THR A 174 -12.42 1.94 -13.48
CA THR A 174 -13.08 1.45 -14.69
C THR A 174 -14.58 1.38 -14.50
N LYS A 175 -15.32 1.53 -15.60
CA LYS A 175 -16.77 1.28 -15.61
C LYS A 175 -17.02 -0.17 -15.20
N ASN A 176 -18.10 -0.39 -14.43
CA ASN A 176 -18.46 -1.72 -13.95
C ASN A 176 -17.34 -2.41 -13.13
N ALA A 177 -16.57 -1.64 -12.36
CA ALA A 177 -15.46 -2.15 -11.56
C ALA A 177 -15.83 -3.37 -10.70
N LYS A 178 -17.08 -3.44 -10.22
CA LYS A 178 -17.64 -4.54 -9.41
C LYS A 178 -18.28 -5.69 -10.22
N ASN A 179 -18.13 -5.72 -11.56
CA ASN A 179 -18.67 -6.81 -12.35
C ASN A 179 -18.08 -8.15 -11.88
N LEU A 180 -18.97 -9.12 -11.63
CA LEU A 180 -18.59 -10.44 -11.13
C LEU A 180 -18.06 -11.36 -12.23
N GLU A 181 -18.35 -11.07 -13.50
CA GLU A 181 -17.82 -11.81 -14.64
C GLU A 181 -16.44 -11.30 -15.03
N THR A 182 -15.49 -12.22 -15.26
CA THR A 182 -14.18 -11.90 -15.85
C THR A 182 -14.25 -11.86 -17.36
N LYS A 183 -13.30 -11.17 -17.98
CA LYS A 183 -13.08 -11.25 -19.43
C LYS A 183 -12.30 -12.51 -19.80
N GLU A 184 -12.46 -13.00 -21.06
CA GLU A 184 -11.61 -14.05 -21.62
C GLU A 184 -10.19 -13.51 -21.85
N LEU A 185 -9.16 -14.33 -21.56
CA LEU A 185 -7.77 -14.10 -21.95
C LEU A 185 -7.27 -15.24 -22.82
N THR A 186 -6.48 -14.91 -23.85
CA THR A 186 -5.83 -15.89 -24.71
C THR A 186 -4.32 -15.66 -24.70
N PHE A 187 -3.56 -16.64 -24.20
CA PHE A 187 -2.11 -16.67 -24.24
C PHE A 187 -1.65 -17.36 -25.53
N PHE A 188 -0.64 -16.80 -26.18
CA PHE A 188 -0.12 -17.28 -27.48
C PHE A 188 1.25 -17.93 -27.27
N ILE A 189 1.37 -19.22 -27.63
CA ILE A 189 2.56 -20.03 -27.37
C ILE A 189 2.95 -20.70 -28.70
N ASN A 190 3.90 -20.11 -29.43
CA ASN A 190 4.27 -20.54 -30.78
C ASN A 190 2.99 -20.71 -31.67
N ASP A 191 2.72 -21.93 -32.15
CA ASP A 191 1.57 -22.25 -33.01
C ASP A 191 0.31 -22.68 -32.22
N SER A 192 0.32 -22.54 -30.89
CA SER A 192 -0.79 -22.92 -30.01
C SER A 192 -1.26 -21.76 -29.12
N VAL A 193 -2.43 -21.95 -28.54
CA VAL A 193 -3.00 -20.97 -27.60
C VAL A 193 -3.53 -21.66 -26.34
N ILE A 194 -3.43 -20.96 -25.20
CA ILE A 194 -4.13 -21.34 -23.97
C ILE A 194 -5.16 -20.28 -23.65
N LYS A 195 -6.44 -20.69 -23.54
CA LYS A 195 -7.56 -19.80 -23.25
C LYS A 195 -7.97 -19.91 -21.79
N PHE A 196 -8.15 -18.76 -21.17
CA PHE A 196 -8.81 -18.58 -19.89
C PHE A 196 -10.20 -18.03 -20.16
N ASN A 197 -11.20 -18.91 -20.15
CA ASN A 197 -12.57 -18.53 -20.40
C ASN A 197 -13.09 -17.60 -19.31
N LYS A 198 -14.16 -16.84 -19.63
CA LYS A 198 -14.91 -16.08 -18.64
C LYS A 198 -15.28 -16.94 -17.44
N SER A 199 -15.14 -16.38 -16.27
CA SER A 199 -15.59 -17.01 -15.04
C SER A 199 -16.50 -16.07 -14.25
N TYR A 200 -17.52 -16.64 -13.61
CA TYR A 200 -18.41 -15.87 -12.77
C TYR A 200 -18.01 -16.00 -11.31
N ASN A 201 -17.65 -14.88 -10.72
CA ASN A 201 -17.24 -14.81 -9.32
C ASN A 201 -18.47 -14.70 -8.40
N LYS A 202 -18.36 -15.23 -7.19
CA LYS A 202 -19.36 -14.99 -6.13
C LYS A 202 -19.22 -13.59 -5.58
N LYS A 203 -20.35 -12.95 -5.28
CA LYS A 203 -20.33 -11.65 -4.58
C LYS A 203 -19.63 -11.83 -3.22
N THR A 204 -18.62 -11.02 -2.98
CA THR A 204 -17.92 -11.00 -1.69
C THR A 204 -18.79 -10.28 -0.66
N GLU A 205 -18.93 -10.84 0.55
CA GLU A 205 -19.67 -10.21 1.65
C GLU A 205 -19.03 -8.89 2.05
N PRO A 206 -19.84 -7.86 2.35
CA PRO A 206 -19.34 -6.58 2.81
C PRO A 206 -18.39 -6.71 4.03
N LEU A 207 -17.46 -5.79 4.14
CA LEU A 207 -16.56 -5.69 5.29
C LEU A 207 -17.36 -5.46 6.58
N LYS A 208 -16.87 -6.05 7.68
CA LYS A 208 -17.41 -5.85 9.03
C LYS A 208 -16.31 -5.25 9.91
N LEU A 209 -16.01 -3.98 9.67
CA LEU A 209 -14.97 -3.22 10.34
C LEU A 209 -15.55 -1.93 10.94
N ASN A 210 -14.78 -1.33 11.85
CA ASN A 210 -15.05 0.02 12.31
C ASN A 210 -14.70 1.04 11.22
N LEU A 211 -15.24 2.25 11.31
CA LEU A 211 -14.90 3.39 10.45
C LEU A 211 -15.15 3.15 8.95
N LEU A 212 -16.13 2.34 8.59
CA LEU A 212 -16.51 2.09 7.18
C LEU A 212 -17.26 3.26 6.54
N LYS A 213 -17.97 4.06 7.36
CA LYS A 213 -18.65 5.29 6.91
C LYS A 213 -17.80 6.49 7.29
N LYS A 214 -17.39 7.27 6.29
CA LYS A 214 -16.39 8.33 6.46
C LYS A 214 -16.84 9.64 5.82
N GLY A 215 -16.36 10.75 6.43
CA GLY A 215 -16.60 12.11 5.94
C GLY A 215 -18.00 12.63 6.17
N VAL A 216 -18.24 13.83 5.67
CA VAL A 216 -19.52 14.55 5.74
C VAL A 216 -20.23 14.62 4.39
N GLY A 217 -19.54 14.21 3.30
CA GLY A 217 -20.06 14.17 1.95
C GLY A 217 -19.14 13.42 0.98
N TYR A 218 -19.64 13.18 -0.22
CA TYR A 218 -18.87 12.63 -1.33
C TYR A 218 -19.45 13.05 -2.68
N ILE A 219 -18.61 13.07 -3.72
CA ILE A 219 -19.06 13.24 -5.10
C ILE A 219 -19.45 11.88 -5.66
N ASN A 220 -20.70 11.76 -6.14
CA ASN A 220 -21.21 10.53 -6.74
C ASN A 220 -20.74 10.35 -8.20
N GLU A 221 -21.11 9.23 -8.84
CA GLU A 221 -20.74 8.93 -10.23
C GLU A 221 -21.30 9.92 -11.26
N LYS A 222 -22.31 10.72 -10.89
CA LYS A 222 -22.89 11.77 -11.76
C LYS A 222 -22.22 13.13 -11.58
N GLY A 223 -21.29 13.24 -10.60
CA GLY A 223 -20.64 14.51 -10.25
C GLY A 223 -21.41 15.33 -9.20
N ASP A 224 -22.49 14.80 -8.60
CA ASP A 224 -23.29 15.52 -7.60
C ASP A 224 -22.70 15.33 -6.19
N LEU A 225 -22.74 16.39 -5.38
CA LEU A 225 -22.38 16.32 -3.96
C LEU A 225 -23.51 15.67 -3.16
N VAL A 226 -23.24 14.50 -2.59
CA VAL A 226 -24.09 13.80 -1.63
C VAL A 226 -23.64 14.17 -0.22
N ARG A 227 -24.53 14.78 0.60
CA ARG A 227 -24.21 15.21 1.97
C ARG A 227 -24.48 14.11 3.00
N GLU A 228 -23.81 12.99 2.80
CA GLU A 228 -23.83 11.81 3.67
C GLU A 228 -22.43 11.19 3.72
N SER A 229 -22.14 10.44 4.79
CA SER A 229 -20.86 9.72 4.88
C SER A 229 -20.71 8.70 3.74
N MET A 230 -19.56 8.68 3.07
CA MET A 230 -19.25 7.68 2.05
C MET A 230 -19.09 6.30 2.68
N ASP A 231 -19.73 5.28 2.09
CA ASP A 231 -19.63 3.88 2.55
C ASP A 231 -18.51 3.12 1.83
N PHE A 232 -17.58 2.62 2.62
CA PHE A 232 -16.42 1.84 2.14
C PHE A 232 -16.58 0.33 2.35
N SER A 233 -17.76 -0.17 2.77
CA SER A 233 -17.97 -1.58 3.12
C SER A 233 -17.74 -2.57 1.98
N GLU A 234 -17.81 -2.13 0.73
CA GLU A 234 -17.51 -2.92 -0.47
C GLU A 234 -16.30 -2.35 -1.26
N LYS A 235 -15.39 -1.66 -0.61
CA LYS A 235 -14.12 -1.20 -1.18
C LYS A 235 -12.99 -2.18 -0.80
N ASN A 236 -11.93 -2.20 -1.62
CA ASN A 236 -10.75 -3.01 -1.35
C ASN A 236 -10.19 -2.72 0.04
N TYR A 237 -9.70 -3.74 0.74
CA TYR A 237 -9.09 -3.62 2.06
C TYR A 237 -7.91 -4.58 2.22
N ILE A 238 -6.82 -4.07 2.75
CA ILE A 238 -5.65 -4.85 3.21
C ILE A 238 -5.18 -4.18 4.51
N PRO A 239 -5.22 -4.84 5.67
CA PRO A 239 -4.59 -4.34 6.89
C PRO A 239 -3.12 -4.05 6.66
N LEU A 240 -2.60 -2.96 7.23
CA LEU A 240 -1.21 -2.56 7.02
C LEU A 240 -0.22 -3.65 7.44
N GLU A 241 -0.53 -4.37 8.52
CA GLU A 241 0.30 -5.49 9.00
C GLU A 241 0.33 -6.67 8.01
N GLU A 242 -0.80 -6.98 7.34
CA GLU A 242 -0.83 -8.06 6.34
C GLU A 242 -0.03 -7.67 5.09
N LEU A 243 -0.13 -6.42 4.65
CA LEU A 243 0.69 -5.87 3.55
C LEU A 243 2.19 -5.90 3.90
N HIS A 244 2.54 -5.47 5.10
CA HIS A 244 3.91 -5.46 5.62
C HIS A 244 4.50 -6.86 5.71
N ASN A 245 3.71 -7.84 6.19
CA ASN A 245 4.13 -9.23 6.26
C ASN A 245 4.42 -9.81 4.87
N LEU A 246 3.62 -9.48 3.85
CA LEU A 246 3.91 -9.87 2.47
C LEU A 246 5.27 -9.30 2.00
N SER A 247 5.57 -8.05 2.31
CA SER A 247 6.87 -7.44 2.01
C SER A 247 8.02 -8.14 2.74
N LYS A 248 7.86 -8.53 4.01
CA LYS A 248 8.88 -9.31 4.74
C LYS A 248 9.15 -10.66 4.08
N LEU A 249 8.11 -11.36 3.61
CA LEU A 249 8.29 -12.63 2.88
C LEU A 249 9.07 -12.48 1.59
N LEU A 250 9.04 -11.30 0.95
CA LEU A 250 9.83 -11.01 -0.26
C LEU A 250 11.28 -10.64 0.08
N PHE A 251 11.51 -9.80 1.09
CA PHE A 251 12.80 -9.16 1.33
C PHE A 251 13.60 -9.76 2.50
N PHE A 252 12.95 -10.30 3.53
CA PHE A 252 13.61 -10.97 4.66
C PHE A 252 13.46 -12.49 4.58
N ARG A 253 13.66 -13.05 3.41
CA ARG A 253 13.40 -14.47 3.07
C ARG A 253 14.11 -15.48 3.96
N GLU A 254 15.36 -15.23 4.30
CA GLU A 254 16.14 -16.12 5.18
C GLU A 254 15.55 -16.13 6.60
N GLN A 255 15.22 -14.94 7.12
CA GLN A 255 14.69 -14.76 8.47
C GLN A 255 13.25 -15.26 8.58
N GLU A 256 12.45 -15.06 7.54
CA GLU A 256 11.03 -15.47 7.48
C GLU A 256 10.83 -16.85 6.82
N ARG A 257 11.90 -17.62 6.57
CA ARG A 257 11.88 -18.89 5.82
C ARG A 257 10.82 -19.88 6.31
N LYS A 258 10.58 -19.96 7.62
CA LYS A 258 9.57 -20.87 8.21
C LYS A 258 8.13 -20.44 7.94
N LYS A 259 7.91 -19.16 7.67
CA LYS A 259 6.59 -18.56 7.40
C LYS A 259 6.36 -18.36 5.91
N ASN A 260 7.43 -18.47 5.10
CA ASN A 260 7.35 -18.18 3.67
C ASN A 260 6.57 -19.28 2.96
N ASN A 261 5.39 -18.92 2.47
CA ASN A 261 4.48 -19.77 1.72
C ASN A 261 4.28 -19.23 0.28
N LEU A 262 5.17 -18.33 -0.21
CA LEU A 262 5.14 -17.84 -1.58
C LEU A 262 5.62 -18.96 -2.52
N MET A 263 4.80 -19.30 -3.51
CA MET A 263 5.10 -20.33 -4.52
C MET A 263 5.72 -19.68 -5.77
N LEU A 264 6.79 -18.93 -5.56
CA LEU A 264 7.54 -18.24 -6.59
C LEU A 264 8.92 -18.85 -6.76
N SER A 265 9.39 -18.98 -8.00
CA SER A 265 10.78 -19.32 -8.29
C SER A 265 11.71 -18.15 -7.93
N GLU A 266 13.01 -18.44 -7.74
CA GLU A 266 14.03 -17.40 -7.49
C GLU A 266 14.04 -16.33 -8.58
N ASN A 267 13.85 -16.74 -9.84
CA ASN A 267 13.78 -15.81 -10.98
C ASN A 267 12.56 -14.88 -10.90
N GLN A 268 11.41 -15.40 -10.48
CA GLN A 268 10.20 -14.60 -10.32
C GLN A 268 10.31 -13.62 -9.14
N ILE A 269 10.92 -14.03 -8.04
CA ILE A 269 11.18 -13.15 -6.90
C ILE A 269 12.15 -12.04 -7.31
N SER A 270 13.28 -12.40 -7.94
CA SER A 270 14.26 -11.43 -8.44
C SER A 270 13.63 -10.45 -9.43
N PHE A 271 12.78 -10.96 -10.33
CA PHE A 271 12.02 -10.11 -11.25
C PHE A 271 11.10 -9.13 -10.51
N LEU A 272 10.29 -9.61 -9.56
CA LEU A 272 9.37 -8.76 -8.81
C LEU A 272 10.11 -7.70 -7.99
N MET A 273 11.17 -8.08 -7.29
CA MET A 273 12.02 -7.15 -6.56
C MET A 273 12.62 -6.09 -7.51
N LYS A 274 13.16 -6.52 -8.66
CA LYS A 274 13.67 -5.58 -9.67
C LYS A 274 12.57 -4.62 -10.12
N SER A 275 11.37 -5.11 -10.44
CA SER A 275 10.24 -4.27 -10.87
C SER A 275 9.86 -3.24 -9.82
N MET A 276 9.96 -3.56 -8.52
CA MET A 276 9.68 -2.63 -7.41
C MET A 276 10.76 -1.56 -7.22
N ASN A 277 11.90 -1.64 -7.90
CA ASN A 277 13.01 -0.67 -7.83
C ASN A 277 13.28 0.03 -9.17
N LEU A 278 12.57 -0.33 -10.26
CA LEU A 278 12.73 0.36 -11.55
C LEU A 278 12.23 1.80 -11.45
N SER A 279 12.91 2.70 -12.16
CA SER A 279 12.44 4.06 -12.39
C SER A 279 11.52 4.15 -13.63
N PRO A 280 10.72 5.23 -13.76
CA PRO A 280 9.90 5.45 -14.96
C PRO A 280 10.70 5.43 -16.26
N ASN A 281 11.90 6.00 -16.28
CA ASN A 281 12.77 6.03 -17.46
C ASN A 281 13.18 4.63 -17.92
N GLU A 282 13.46 3.71 -16.99
CA GLU A 282 13.87 2.33 -17.31
C GLU A 282 12.76 1.51 -18.00
N ILE A 283 11.52 1.95 -17.93
CA ILE A 283 10.36 1.34 -18.63
C ILE A 283 9.83 2.21 -19.77
N GLY A 284 10.55 3.28 -20.13
CA GLY A 284 10.31 4.07 -21.34
C GLY A 284 9.51 5.35 -21.15
N TYR A 285 9.28 5.81 -19.92
CA TYR A 285 8.64 7.10 -19.65
C TYR A 285 9.65 8.25 -19.71
N ASN A 286 9.16 9.46 -20.01
CA ASN A 286 9.99 10.66 -20.07
C ASN A 286 10.39 11.13 -18.66
N SER A 287 11.69 11.27 -18.39
CA SER A 287 12.23 11.68 -17.10
C SER A 287 11.93 13.15 -16.73
N GLU A 288 11.60 14.01 -17.69
CA GLU A 288 11.20 15.40 -17.41
C GLU A 288 9.78 15.43 -16.81
N GLU A 289 8.91 14.52 -17.24
CA GLU A 289 7.54 14.39 -16.76
C GLU A 289 7.46 13.49 -15.52
N TYR A 290 8.23 12.40 -15.51
CA TYR A 290 8.26 11.41 -14.45
C TYR A 290 9.70 11.21 -13.93
N PRO A 291 10.12 11.95 -12.90
CA PRO A 291 11.47 11.81 -12.34
C PRO A 291 11.70 10.40 -11.76
N ASP A 292 12.95 9.99 -11.65
CA ASP A 292 13.33 8.66 -11.15
C ASP A 292 12.79 8.36 -9.74
N THR A 293 12.45 9.38 -8.99
CA THR A 293 11.87 9.29 -7.64
C THR A 293 10.34 9.26 -7.62
N PHE A 294 9.68 9.27 -8.77
CA PHE A 294 8.23 9.50 -8.95
C PHE A 294 7.34 8.66 -8.02
N SER A 295 7.65 7.38 -7.84
CA SER A 295 6.83 6.47 -7.04
C SER A 295 7.44 6.10 -5.67
N ASN A 296 8.43 6.85 -5.18
CA ASN A 296 9.13 6.56 -3.93
C ASN A 296 8.85 7.65 -2.88
N LEU A 297 7.66 7.65 -2.28
CA LEU A 297 7.25 8.72 -1.35
C LEU A 297 8.03 8.67 -0.03
N LEU A 298 8.24 7.47 0.54
CA LEU A 298 9.17 7.26 1.65
C LEU A 298 10.59 7.61 1.18
N VAL A 299 11.16 8.69 1.69
CA VAL A 299 12.45 9.30 1.35
C VAL A 299 12.37 10.40 0.28
N TYR A 300 11.59 10.24 -0.79
CA TYR A 300 11.66 11.16 -1.96
C TYR A 300 10.38 11.96 -2.23
N GLY A 301 9.33 11.84 -1.43
CA GLY A 301 8.04 12.49 -1.68
C GLY A 301 8.08 14.03 -1.78
N ASP A 302 9.21 14.67 -1.47
CA ASP A 302 9.43 16.12 -1.58
C ASP A 302 10.72 16.48 -2.33
N ILE A 303 11.42 15.51 -2.93
CA ILE A 303 12.63 15.73 -3.74
C ILE A 303 12.59 14.88 -5.02
N GLN A 304 13.14 15.44 -6.11
CA GLN A 304 13.12 14.80 -7.43
C GLN A 304 14.40 14.04 -7.78
N LYS A 305 15.44 14.13 -6.95
CA LYS A 305 16.75 13.49 -7.24
C LYS A 305 17.03 12.39 -6.22
N PRO A 306 17.41 11.18 -6.68
CA PRO A 306 17.81 10.10 -5.79
C PRO A 306 19.00 10.47 -4.91
N ILE A 307 19.01 9.95 -3.68
CA ILE A 307 20.15 10.04 -2.76
C ILE A 307 21.07 8.85 -3.02
N ASN A 308 22.34 9.12 -3.25
CA ASN A 308 23.33 8.07 -3.51
C ASN A 308 23.41 7.07 -2.34
N GLY A 309 23.47 5.77 -2.68
CA GLY A 309 23.60 4.70 -1.69
C GLY A 309 22.29 4.25 -1.05
N ILE A 310 21.15 4.79 -1.48
CA ILE A 310 19.81 4.33 -1.07
C ILE A 310 19.13 3.67 -2.26
N LYS A 311 18.65 2.44 -2.07
CA LYS A 311 17.75 1.74 -3.00
C LYS A 311 16.41 1.52 -2.32
N ILE A 312 15.33 1.76 -3.05
CA ILE A 312 13.97 1.60 -2.55
C ILE A 312 13.20 0.64 -3.44
N TYR A 313 12.64 -0.38 -2.84
CA TYR A 313 11.78 -1.38 -3.48
C TYR A 313 10.39 -1.22 -2.86
N ASN A 314 9.45 -0.64 -3.59
CA ASN A 314 8.20 -0.26 -2.96
C ASN A 314 6.95 -0.50 -3.81
N LYS A 315 5.80 -0.33 -3.15
CA LYS A 315 4.52 -0.08 -3.79
C LYS A 315 3.78 1.00 -3.01
N ILE A 316 3.47 2.08 -3.72
CA ILE A 316 2.65 3.18 -3.21
C ILE A 316 1.18 3.01 -3.59
N GLY A 317 0.32 3.73 -2.88
CA GLY A 317 -1.06 3.93 -3.24
C GLY A 317 -1.62 5.19 -2.58
N PHE A 318 -2.35 6.00 -3.35
CA PHE A 318 -3.10 7.13 -2.80
C PHE A 318 -4.43 7.30 -3.55
N ALA A 319 -5.49 7.46 -2.83
CA ALA A 319 -6.84 7.78 -3.30
C ALA A 319 -7.76 8.07 -2.10
N TYR A 320 -8.82 8.81 -2.34
CA TYR A 320 -9.80 9.18 -1.31
C TYR A 320 -9.17 9.83 -0.06
N GLY A 321 -8.12 10.63 -0.25
CA GLY A 321 -7.38 11.26 0.85
C GLY A 321 -6.48 10.31 1.65
N TYR A 322 -6.47 9.01 1.37
CA TYR A 322 -5.52 8.06 1.96
C TYR A 322 -4.25 7.98 1.14
N VAL A 323 -3.12 7.87 1.84
CA VAL A 323 -1.82 7.50 1.27
C VAL A 323 -1.31 6.29 2.03
N SER A 324 -0.85 5.28 1.30
CA SER A 324 -0.18 4.12 1.89
C SER A 324 1.03 3.74 1.06
N GLU A 325 2.06 3.25 1.73
CA GLU A 325 3.26 2.72 1.08
C GLU A 325 3.80 1.54 1.88
N THR A 326 4.27 0.52 1.18
CA THR A 326 5.13 -0.51 1.73
C THR A 326 6.44 -0.49 0.95
N ALA A 327 7.56 -0.35 1.67
CA ALA A 327 8.88 -0.22 1.07
C ALA A 327 9.90 -1.07 1.82
N PHE A 328 10.81 -1.68 1.05
CA PHE A 328 12.09 -2.17 1.54
C PHE A 328 13.16 -1.17 1.12
N ILE A 329 13.89 -0.65 2.08
CA ILE A 329 14.94 0.35 1.88
C ILE A 329 16.27 -0.30 2.20
N GLU A 330 17.16 -0.34 1.21
CA GLU A 330 18.52 -0.82 1.33
C GLU A 330 19.47 0.37 1.29
N THR A 331 20.32 0.47 2.30
CA THR A 331 21.40 1.44 2.35
C THR A 331 22.75 0.71 2.40
N THR A 332 23.85 1.44 2.43
CA THR A 332 25.18 0.84 2.59
C THR A 332 25.39 0.13 3.94
N LYS A 333 24.54 0.42 4.94
CA LYS A 333 24.71 -0.08 6.32
C LYS A 333 23.53 -0.88 6.84
N SER A 334 22.33 -0.73 6.26
CA SER A 334 21.12 -1.28 6.83
C SER A 334 20.10 -1.72 5.79
N SER A 335 19.22 -2.61 6.19
CA SER A 335 18.03 -3.05 5.43
C SER A 335 16.80 -2.86 6.32
N ILE A 336 15.83 -2.10 5.82
CA ILE A 336 14.68 -1.65 6.59
C ILE A 336 13.41 -1.95 5.78
N THR A 337 12.42 -2.61 6.35
CA THR A 337 11.08 -2.65 5.75
C THR A 337 10.18 -1.66 6.51
N ILE A 338 9.50 -0.78 5.79
CA ILE A 338 8.56 0.19 6.33
C ILE A 338 7.22 0.01 5.63
N SER A 339 6.14 -0.05 6.39
CA SER A 339 4.79 0.15 5.85
C SER A 339 4.09 1.23 6.64
N ILE A 340 3.42 2.13 5.94
CA ILE A 340 2.78 3.30 6.51
C ILE A 340 1.46 3.58 5.80
N ALA A 341 0.47 4.05 6.55
CA ALA A 341 -0.79 4.55 6.02
C ALA A 341 -1.23 5.79 6.81
N LEU A 342 -1.73 6.80 6.11
CA LEU A 342 -2.30 8.00 6.70
C LEU A 342 -3.41 8.57 5.83
N LYS A 343 -4.22 9.46 6.41
CA LYS A 343 -5.30 10.18 5.73
C LYS A 343 -5.02 11.69 5.75
N VAL A 344 -5.20 12.32 4.59
CA VAL A 344 -5.24 13.78 4.41
C VAL A 344 -6.48 14.14 3.61
N ASN A 345 -7.50 14.62 4.30
CA ASN A 345 -8.80 15.02 3.75
C ASN A 345 -9.44 16.01 4.72
N ASN A 346 -9.00 17.26 4.68
CA ASN A 346 -9.39 18.28 5.64
C ASN A 346 -10.85 18.72 5.47
N ASN A 347 -11.36 18.75 4.24
CA ASN A 347 -12.75 19.13 3.95
C ASN A 347 -13.75 18.00 4.24
N GLN A 348 -13.26 16.77 4.50
CA GLN A 348 -14.03 15.56 4.76
C GLN A 348 -15.03 15.18 3.65
N ILE A 349 -14.82 15.66 2.42
CA ILE A 349 -15.57 15.26 1.24
C ILE A 349 -14.74 14.23 0.48
N PHE A 350 -15.36 13.11 0.14
CA PHE A 350 -14.67 12.04 -0.59
C PHE A 350 -14.97 12.10 -2.10
N ASN A 351 -14.04 11.63 -2.91
CA ASN A 351 -14.16 11.55 -4.37
C ASN A 351 -14.32 12.92 -5.06
N ASP A 352 -13.86 14.01 -4.41
CA ASP A 352 -13.80 15.36 -4.98
C ASP A 352 -12.45 15.70 -5.60
N ASN A 353 -11.44 14.83 -5.41
CA ASN A 353 -10.05 14.98 -5.83
C ASN A 353 -9.30 16.17 -5.17
N GLU A 354 -9.84 16.70 -4.07
CA GLU A 354 -9.23 17.79 -3.30
C GLU A 354 -8.62 17.24 -2.00
N TYR A 355 -7.38 16.73 -2.09
CA TYR A 355 -6.69 16.12 -0.96
C TYR A 355 -5.29 16.70 -0.82
N GLU A 356 -4.84 16.90 0.41
CA GLU A 356 -3.56 17.55 0.72
C GLU A 356 -2.36 16.57 0.59
N TYR A 357 -2.28 15.85 -0.54
CA TYR A 357 -1.21 14.88 -0.78
C TYR A 357 0.16 15.54 -0.84
N GLU A 358 0.32 16.54 -1.72
CA GLU A 358 1.59 17.22 -1.98
C GLU A 358 1.99 18.16 -0.85
N GLU A 359 1.03 18.79 -0.17
CA GLU A 359 1.27 19.77 0.88
C GLU A 359 1.52 19.14 2.26
N ILE A 360 1.00 17.93 2.50
CA ILE A 360 1.03 17.30 3.82
C ILE A 360 1.61 15.89 3.78
N ALA A 361 0.98 14.98 2.99
CA ALA A 361 1.30 13.57 3.09
C ALA A 361 2.68 13.23 2.53
N PHE A 362 3.00 13.64 1.31
CA PHE A 362 4.27 13.31 0.66
C PHE A 362 5.47 13.89 1.40
N PRO A 363 5.45 15.18 1.83
CA PRO A 363 6.54 15.72 2.64
C PRO A 363 6.71 15.04 4.00
N PHE A 364 5.62 14.59 4.62
CA PHE A 364 5.68 13.82 5.87
C PHE A 364 6.35 12.46 5.64
N LEU A 365 5.90 11.70 4.63
CA LEU A 365 6.46 10.40 4.30
C LEU A 365 7.97 10.48 4.03
N ALA A 366 8.38 11.47 3.23
CA ALA A 366 9.76 11.68 2.88
C ALA A 366 10.64 11.96 4.11
N GLU A 367 10.24 12.89 4.97
CA GLU A 367 10.98 13.21 6.19
C GLU A 367 10.99 12.06 7.20
N PHE A 368 9.85 11.38 7.36
CA PHE A 368 9.78 10.22 8.23
C PHE A 368 10.73 9.10 7.78
N GLY A 369 10.76 8.78 6.48
CA GLY A 369 11.67 7.77 5.92
C GLY A 369 13.15 8.15 6.13
N ARG A 370 13.52 9.42 5.89
CA ARG A 370 14.88 9.92 6.12
C ARG A 370 15.28 9.87 7.59
N GLU A 371 14.38 10.24 8.52
CA GLU A 371 14.65 10.15 9.96
C GLU A 371 14.81 8.68 10.41
N ILE A 372 13.98 7.74 9.90
CA ILE A 372 14.17 6.32 10.21
C ILE A 372 15.54 5.82 9.75
N ILE A 373 15.95 6.13 8.52
CA ILE A 373 17.27 5.73 8.00
C ILE A 373 18.37 6.26 8.90
N LYS A 374 18.34 7.55 9.22
CA LYS A 374 19.32 8.20 10.09
C LYS A 374 19.41 7.56 11.48
N ILE A 375 18.26 7.26 12.11
CA ILE A 375 18.20 6.64 13.43
C ILE A 375 18.81 5.22 13.38
N VAL A 376 18.44 4.43 12.37
CA VAL A 376 18.91 3.04 12.22
C VAL A 376 20.41 3.00 11.95
N GLU A 377 20.95 3.92 11.16
CA GLU A 377 22.37 3.96 10.83
C GLU A 377 23.25 4.55 11.94
N SER A 378 22.66 5.24 12.92
CA SER A 378 23.36 5.81 14.08
C SER A 378 23.50 4.82 15.24
N ASN A 379 22.80 3.68 15.22
CA ASN A 379 22.82 2.61 16.24
C ASN A 379 23.65 1.39 15.79
#